data_8ba4ccb17dfd50a797fefb0c1a83839d
#
_entry.id   8ba4ccb17dfd50a797fefb0c1a83839d
#
_cell.length_a   1.000
_cell.length_b   1.000
_cell.length_c   1.000
_cell.angle_alpha   90.00
_cell.angle_beta   90.00
_cell.angle_gamma   90.00
#
_symmetry.space_group_name_H-M   'P 1'
#
loop_
_entity.id
_entity.type
_entity.pdbx_description
1 polymer ?
#
loop_
_entity_poly.entity_id
_entity_poly.type
_entity_poly.pdbx_seq_one_letter_code
_entity_poly.pdbx_strand_id
1 'polypeptide(L)'
;DMGGQPFLIASTLIGVVAQRLVRKICPHCKVSFEVKEEDLKKTLEVDLNKKRNIILHRGKGCLECRGTGYLGRTAVFEIMKVDDDIRELAKNKTPSNEIRKAALKNGMVTLRDNVLKKLFKGITTTEEAAKIIKGI
;
A
#
# COMPACT_ATOMS: atom_id res chain seq x y z
N ASP A 1 14.11 19.49 -13.41
CA ASP A 1 14.87 18.83 -14.42
C ASP A 1 16.35 18.87 -14.05
N MET A 2 16.97 17.75 -14.06
CA MET A 2 18.36 17.59 -13.60
C MET A 2 19.37 17.63 -14.75
N GLY A 3 19.03 18.28 -15.84
CA GLY A 3 19.90 18.37 -16.99
C GLY A 3 20.03 17.12 -17.83
N GLY A 4 19.25 16.08 -17.52
CA GLY A 4 19.21 14.87 -18.34
C GLY A 4 18.43 15.08 -19.61
N GLN A 5 18.59 14.18 -20.54
CA GLN A 5 17.80 14.19 -21.76
C GLN A 5 16.36 13.84 -21.43
N PRO A 6 15.38 14.73 -21.68
CA PRO A 6 14.00 14.49 -21.26
C PRO A 6 13.40 13.17 -21.76
N PHE A 7 13.71 12.76 -22.98
CA PHE A 7 13.16 11.53 -23.53
C PHE A 7 13.75 10.26 -22.88
N LEU A 8 14.99 10.33 -22.40
CA LEU A 8 15.62 9.21 -21.69
C LEU A 8 15.04 9.06 -20.28
N ILE A 9 14.76 10.18 -19.63
CA ILE A 9 14.14 10.18 -18.30
C ILE A 9 12.70 9.68 -18.41
N ALA A 10 11.99 10.05 -19.47
CA ALA A 10 10.60 9.72 -19.68
C ALA A 10 10.30 8.22 -19.67
N SER A 11 11.15 7.44 -20.31
CA SER A 11 10.88 6.02 -20.54
C SER A 11 11.11 5.14 -19.32
N THR A 12 11.84 5.62 -18.30
CA THR A 12 12.30 4.78 -17.19
C THR A 12 11.97 5.31 -15.80
N LEU A 13 11.42 6.50 -15.69
CA LEU A 13 11.24 7.14 -14.40
C LEU A 13 10.05 6.55 -13.63
N ILE A 14 10.30 6.08 -12.41
CA ILE A 14 9.29 5.67 -11.47
C ILE A 14 9.38 6.61 -10.28
N GLY A 15 8.26 7.24 -9.93
CA GLY A 15 8.22 8.17 -8.81
C GLY A 15 7.50 7.59 -7.61
N VAL A 16 8.06 7.82 -6.42
CA VAL A 16 7.37 7.54 -5.15
C VAL A 16 6.57 8.79 -4.80
N VAL A 17 5.26 8.66 -4.78
CA VAL A 17 4.34 9.77 -4.53
C VAL A 17 4.07 9.94 -3.04
N ALA A 18 4.01 8.84 -2.30
CA ALA A 18 3.77 8.86 -0.87
C ALA A 18 4.41 7.66 -0.21
N GLN A 19 4.72 7.78 1.08
CA GLN A 19 5.30 6.72 1.88
C GLN A 19 4.75 6.79 3.30
N ARG A 20 4.43 5.62 3.87
CA ARG A 20 4.01 5.48 5.26
C ARG A 20 4.69 4.28 5.88
N LEU A 21 4.87 4.29 7.19
CA LEU A 21 5.40 3.14 7.92
C LEU A 21 4.27 2.41 8.61
N VAL A 22 4.32 1.08 8.55
CA VAL A 22 3.42 0.22 9.30
C VAL A 22 4.24 -0.74 10.16
N ARG A 23 3.69 -1.16 11.28
CA ARG A 23 4.35 -2.11 12.15
C ARG A 23 4.27 -3.51 11.55
N LYS A 24 5.33 -4.26 11.67
CA LYS A 24 5.41 -5.65 11.22
C LYS A 24 4.96 -6.59 12.33
N ILE A 25 4.27 -7.65 11.96
CA ILE A 25 3.89 -8.70 12.90
C ILE A 25 5.16 -9.38 13.42
N CYS A 26 5.23 -9.57 14.74
CA CYS A 26 6.34 -10.29 15.36
C CYS A 26 6.40 -11.72 14.82
N PRO A 27 7.52 -12.15 14.23
CA PRO A 27 7.62 -13.51 13.68
C PRO A 27 7.66 -14.60 14.75
N HIS A 28 8.03 -14.24 16.00
CA HIS A 28 8.16 -15.21 17.09
C HIS A 28 6.80 -15.63 17.66
N CYS A 29 5.76 -14.79 17.54
CA CYS A 29 4.44 -15.10 18.07
C CYS A 29 3.33 -14.99 17.04
N LYS A 30 3.69 -14.95 15.78
CA LYS A 30 2.75 -14.83 14.68
C LYS A 30 1.81 -16.03 14.60
N VAL A 31 0.52 -15.77 14.52
CA VAL A 31 -0.52 -16.79 14.33
C VAL A 31 -1.42 -16.40 13.18
N SER A 32 -2.01 -17.40 12.54
CA SER A 32 -2.99 -17.18 11.48
C SER A 32 -4.40 -17.31 12.04
N PHE A 33 -5.34 -16.64 11.41
CA PHE A 33 -6.75 -16.77 11.72
C PHE A 33 -7.56 -16.53 10.44
N GLU A 34 -8.77 -17.05 10.42
CA GLU A 34 -9.61 -16.95 9.25
C GLU A 34 -10.69 -15.90 9.48
N VAL A 35 -10.91 -15.05 8.47
CA VAL A 35 -11.98 -14.04 8.51
C VAL A 35 -12.83 -14.18 7.26
N LYS A 36 -14.10 -13.78 7.38
CA LYS A 36 -14.99 -13.70 6.23
C LYS A 36 -14.71 -12.42 5.49
N GLU A 37 -14.76 -12.47 4.17
CA GLU A 37 -14.56 -11.29 3.33
C GLU A 37 -15.49 -10.15 3.74
N GLU A 38 -16.74 -10.47 4.07
CA GLU A 38 -17.74 -9.48 4.48
C GLU A 38 -17.28 -8.67 5.68
N ASP A 39 -16.71 -9.36 6.68
CA ASP A 39 -16.23 -8.73 7.91
C ASP A 39 -15.02 -7.84 7.62
N LEU A 40 -14.10 -8.32 6.81
CA LEU A 40 -12.91 -7.56 6.43
C LEU A 40 -13.29 -6.33 5.59
N LYS A 41 -14.22 -6.49 4.68
CA LYS A 41 -14.73 -5.40 3.87
C LYS A 41 -15.35 -4.29 4.73
N LYS A 42 -16.10 -4.65 5.76
CA LYS A 42 -16.66 -3.67 6.69
C LYS A 42 -15.59 -2.97 7.50
N THR A 43 -14.59 -3.72 7.97
CA THR A 43 -13.51 -3.18 8.80
C THR A 43 -12.63 -2.21 8.01
N LEU A 44 -12.28 -2.57 6.79
CA LEU A 44 -11.38 -1.77 5.96
C LEU A 44 -12.10 -0.80 5.03
N GLU A 45 -13.42 -0.98 4.86
CA GLU A 45 -14.22 -0.15 3.95
C GLU A 45 -13.72 -0.20 2.52
N VAL A 46 -13.26 -1.38 2.09
CA VAL A 46 -12.76 -1.60 0.72
C VAL A 46 -13.47 -2.79 0.09
N ASP A 47 -13.56 -2.79 -1.23
CA ASP A 47 -14.10 -3.90 -1.97
C ASP A 47 -12.95 -4.80 -2.42
N LEU A 48 -12.95 -6.04 -1.95
CA LEU A 48 -11.86 -6.98 -2.18
C LEU A 48 -12.12 -7.97 -3.30
N ASN A 49 -13.38 -8.06 -3.77
CA ASN A 49 -13.80 -8.98 -4.84
C ASN A 49 -13.42 -10.44 -4.61
N LYS A 50 -13.27 -10.85 -3.35
CA LYS A 50 -12.94 -12.22 -2.97
C LYS A 50 -14.14 -12.86 -2.28
N LYS A 51 -14.72 -13.87 -2.90
CA LYS A 51 -15.94 -14.52 -2.38
C LYS A 51 -15.65 -15.72 -1.50
N ARG A 52 -14.60 -15.67 -0.67
CA ARG A 52 -14.21 -16.79 0.20
C ARG A 52 -13.57 -16.28 1.48
N ASN A 53 -13.41 -17.17 2.44
CA ASN A 53 -12.71 -16.85 3.66
C ASN A 53 -11.25 -16.48 3.39
N ILE A 54 -10.75 -15.52 4.15
CA ILE A 54 -9.42 -14.96 3.99
C ILE A 54 -8.61 -15.30 5.23
N ILE A 55 -7.36 -15.75 5.04
CA ILE A 55 -6.45 -16.03 6.14
C ILE A 55 -5.59 -14.79 6.37
N LEU A 56 -5.65 -14.26 7.58
CA LEU A 56 -4.85 -13.13 8.03
C LEU A 56 -3.96 -13.57 9.19
N HIS A 57 -3.12 -12.66 9.66
CA HIS A 57 -2.14 -12.95 10.69
C HIS A 57 -2.11 -11.85 11.74
N ARG A 58 -1.73 -12.25 12.96
CA ARG A 58 -1.49 -11.31 14.05
C ARG A 58 -0.42 -11.87 14.96
N GLY A 59 0.15 -11.02 15.81
CA GLY A 59 1.05 -11.47 16.86
C GLY A 59 0.30 -11.62 18.16
N LYS A 60 0.45 -12.78 18.82
CA LYS A 60 -0.16 -13.03 20.12
C LYS A 60 0.39 -12.15 21.23
N GLY A 61 1.64 -11.73 21.06
CA GLY A 61 2.44 -11.16 22.13
C GLY A 61 3.37 -12.19 22.72
N CYS A 62 4.65 -11.85 22.86
CA CYS A 62 5.67 -12.71 23.43
C CYS A 62 6.77 -11.84 24.05
N LEU A 63 7.76 -12.48 24.65
CA LEU A 63 8.88 -11.74 25.24
C LEU A 63 9.69 -10.95 24.21
N GLU A 64 9.86 -11.50 23.01
CA GLU A 64 10.64 -10.85 21.97
C GLU A 64 10.02 -9.52 21.52
N CYS A 65 8.71 -9.43 21.44
CA CYS A 65 8.00 -8.23 21.07
C CYS A 65 7.46 -7.45 22.27
N ARG A 66 7.79 -7.86 23.49
CA ARG A 66 7.33 -7.24 24.73
C ARG A 66 5.81 -7.21 24.86
N GLY A 67 5.17 -8.27 24.40
CA GLY A 67 3.71 -8.41 24.49
C GLY A 67 2.92 -7.62 23.46
N THR A 68 3.58 -6.89 22.56
CA THR A 68 2.89 -6.01 21.59
C THR A 68 2.33 -6.76 20.39
N GLY A 69 2.92 -7.88 20.01
CA GLY A 69 2.59 -8.59 18.78
C GLY A 69 3.27 -8.02 17.54
N TYR A 70 4.07 -6.98 17.71
CA TYR A 70 4.78 -6.33 16.61
C TYR A 70 6.27 -6.26 16.87
N LEU A 71 7.05 -6.43 15.80
CA LEU A 71 8.50 -6.31 15.86
C LEU A 71 9.00 -5.70 14.55
N GLY A 72 9.56 -4.49 14.63
CA GLY A 72 10.03 -3.77 13.47
C GLY A 72 8.92 -3.09 12.68
N ARG A 73 9.31 -2.38 11.64
CA ARG A 73 8.40 -1.64 10.76
C ARG A 73 8.81 -1.85 9.31
N THR A 74 7.86 -1.65 8.42
CA THR A 74 8.10 -1.70 6.98
C THR A 74 7.41 -0.52 6.32
N ALA A 75 7.92 -0.10 5.19
CA ALA A 75 7.33 1.01 4.46
C ALA A 75 6.28 0.53 3.47
N VAL A 76 5.19 1.29 3.34
CA VAL A 76 4.25 1.15 2.25
C VAL A 76 4.36 2.37 1.36
N PHE A 77 4.28 2.17 0.06
CA PHE A 77 4.53 3.21 -0.93
C PHE A 77 3.35 3.39 -1.85
N GLU A 78 3.17 4.62 -2.30
CA GLU A 78 2.36 4.92 -3.46
C GLU A 78 3.33 5.21 -4.60
N ILE A 79 3.26 4.40 -5.66
CA ILE A 79 4.23 4.42 -6.74
C ILE A 79 3.51 4.79 -8.04
N MET A 80 4.02 5.82 -8.69
CA MET A 80 3.51 6.28 -9.98
C MET A 80 4.59 6.13 -11.03
N LYS A 81 4.25 5.48 -12.14
CA LYS A 81 5.12 5.45 -13.29
C LYS A 81 4.96 6.77 -14.05
N VAL A 82 6.05 7.50 -14.21
CA VAL A 82 6.05 8.77 -14.96
C VAL A 82 6.29 8.43 -16.41
N ASP A 83 5.21 8.26 -17.16
CA ASP A 83 5.24 8.00 -18.59
C ASP A 83 4.95 9.28 -19.37
N ASP A 84 4.85 9.15 -20.69
CA ASP A 84 4.61 10.30 -21.57
C ASP A 84 3.28 10.97 -21.29
N ASP A 85 2.24 10.19 -20.96
CA ASP A 85 0.91 10.73 -20.65
C ASP A 85 0.95 11.60 -19.39
N ILE A 86 1.57 11.13 -18.33
CA ILE A 86 1.68 11.87 -17.07
C ILE A 86 2.52 13.11 -17.27
N ARG A 87 3.59 13.00 -18.04
CA ARG A 87 4.48 14.12 -18.33
C ARG A 87 3.76 15.21 -19.10
N GLU A 88 3.00 14.84 -20.10
CA GLU A 88 2.22 15.80 -20.90
C GLU A 88 1.19 16.53 -20.05
N LEU A 89 0.49 15.82 -19.18
CA LEU A 89 -0.48 16.42 -18.27
C LEU A 89 0.20 17.39 -17.29
N ALA A 90 1.34 17.01 -16.73
CA ALA A 90 2.08 17.89 -15.83
C ALA A 90 2.59 19.14 -16.54
N LYS A 91 3.06 19.00 -17.76
CA LYS A 91 3.54 20.11 -18.59
C LYS A 91 2.42 21.13 -18.87
N ASN A 92 1.21 20.64 -19.05
CA ASN A 92 0.03 21.47 -19.34
C ASN A 92 -0.64 22.00 -18.06
N LYS A 93 -0.01 21.85 -16.90
CA LYS A 93 -0.53 22.32 -15.61
C LYS A 93 -1.92 21.74 -15.30
N THR A 94 -2.14 20.49 -15.69
CA THR A 94 -3.40 19.79 -15.44
C THR A 94 -3.62 19.63 -13.93
N PRO A 95 -4.87 19.75 -13.44
CA PRO A 95 -5.16 19.54 -12.01
C PRO A 95 -4.69 18.18 -11.53
N SER A 96 -4.21 18.12 -10.27
CA SER A 96 -3.61 16.90 -9.71
C SER A 96 -4.56 15.70 -9.68
N ASN A 97 -5.87 15.93 -9.52
CA ASN A 97 -6.85 14.83 -9.54
C ASN A 97 -6.95 14.17 -10.91
N GLU A 98 -6.78 14.90 -12.00
CA GLU A 98 -6.78 14.34 -13.34
C GLU A 98 -5.50 13.61 -13.66
N ILE A 99 -4.36 14.12 -13.17
CA ILE A 99 -3.08 13.42 -13.27
C ILE A 99 -3.18 12.09 -12.53
N ARG A 100 -3.78 12.08 -11.34
CA ARG A 100 -3.98 10.86 -10.56
C ARG A 100 -4.84 9.84 -11.30
N LYS A 101 -5.93 10.27 -11.93
CA LYS A 101 -6.79 9.39 -12.73
C LYS A 101 -6.02 8.74 -13.88
N ALA A 102 -5.21 9.54 -14.59
CA ALA A 102 -4.39 9.02 -15.67
C ALA A 102 -3.34 8.04 -15.16
N ALA A 103 -2.71 8.35 -14.02
CA ALA A 103 -1.72 7.47 -13.41
C ALA A 103 -2.34 6.14 -12.98
N LEU A 104 -3.54 6.15 -12.39
CA LEU A 104 -4.26 4.94 -12.01
C LEU A 104 -4.59 4.08 -13.22
N LYS A 105 -5.02 4.71 -14.30
CA LYS A 105 -5.29 4.02 -15.57
C LYS A 105 -4.03 3.36 -16.13
N ASN A 106 -2.87 3.95 -15.89
CA ASN A 106 -1.57 3.46 -16.40
C ASN A 106 -0.84 2.56 -15.40
N GLY A 107 -1.53 2.09 -14.35
CA GLY A 107 -0.98 1.08 -13.45
C GLY A 107 -0.33 1.62 -12.19
N MET A 108 -0.70 2.81 -11.74
CA MET A 108 -0.23 3.35 -10.47
C MET A 108 -0.60 2.41 -9.32
N VAL A 109 0.37 2.14 -8.43
CA VAL A 109 0.12 1.37 -7.21
C VAL A 109 -0.16 2.34 -6.08
N THR A 110 -1.36 2.27 -5.50
CA THR A 110 -1.76 3.16 -4.42
C THR A 110 -1.25 2.65 -3.08
N LEU A 111 -1.22 3.54 -2.06
CA LEU A 111 -0.89 3.13 -0.68
C LEU A 111 -1.82 2.01 -0.22
N ARG A 112 -3.11 2.11 -0.54
CA ARG A 112 -4.10 1.08 -0.20
C ARG A 112 -3.75 -0.27 -0.82
N ASP A 113 -3.44 -0.30 -2.10
CA ASP A 113 -3.07 -1.54 -2.79
C ASP A 113 -1.81 -2.15 -2.20
N ASN A 114 -0.83 -1.31 -1.89
CA ASN A 114 0.44 -1.78 -1.33
C ASN A 114 0.26 -2.35 0.08
N VAL A 115 -0.51 -1.68 0.94
CA VAL A 115 -0.73 -2.18 2.30
C VAL A 115 -1.60 -3.44 2.31
N LEU A 116 -2.58 -3.55 1.42
CA LEU A 116 -3.39 -4.76 1.30
C LEU A 116 -2.54 -5.97 0.89
N LYS A 117 -1.61 -5.75 -0.01
CA LYS A 117 -0.68 -6.80 -0.41
C LYS A 117 0.15 -7.29 0.76
N LYS A 118 0.63 -6.39 1.61
CA LYS A 118 1.38 -6.74 2.82
C LYS A 118 0.50 -7.44 3.85
N LEU A 119 -0.75 -7.02 3.97
CA LEU A 119 -1.72 -7.66 4.85
C LEU A 119 -1.94 -9.12 4.46
N PHE A 120 -2.20 -9.37 3.19
CA PHE A 120 -2.46 -10.74 2.70
C PHE A 120 -1.22 -11.63 2.72
N LYS A 121 -0.03 -11.05 2.68
CA LYS A 121 1.22 -11.80 2.84
C LYS A 121 1.57 -12.10 4.28
N GLY A 122 0.79 -11.57 5.25
CA GLY A 122 1.06 -11.79 6.66
C GLY A 122 2.20 -10.95 7.22
N ILE A 123 2.52 -9.83 6.59
CA ILE A 123 3.58 -8.93 7.04
C ILE A 123 3.05 -7.98 8.11
N THR A 124 1.81 -7.51 7.94
CA THR A 124 1.19 -6.57 8.86
C THR A 124 -0.25 -6.98 9.21
N THR A 125 -0.91 -6.21 10.05
CA THR A 125 -2.24 -6.51 10.58
C THR A 125 -3.33 -5.66 9.93
N THR A 126 -4.57 -6.07 10.15
CA THR A 126 -5.75 -5.30 9.73
C THR A 126 -5.76 -3.91 10.37
N GLU A 127 -5.37 -3.81 11.63
CA GLU A 127 -5.32 -2.52 12.35
C GLU A 127 -4.35 -1.55 11.69
N GLU A 128 -3.16 -2.03 11.32
CA GLU A 128 -2.18 -1.19 10.63
C GLU A 128 -2.64 -0.82 9.22
N ALA A 129 -3.24 -1.78 8.50
CA ALA A 129 -3.79 -1.52 7.18
C ALA A 129 -4.90 -0.46 7.24
N ALA A 130 -5.76 -0.53 8.25
CA ALA A 130 -6.86 0.43 8.41
C ALA A 130 -6.34 1.86 8.58
N LYS A 131 -5.24 2.05 9.29
CA LYS A 131 -4.63 3.38 9.45
C LYS A 131 -4.23 3.99 8.10
N ILE A 132 -3.70 3.16 7.22
CA ILE A 132 -3.28 3.62 5.88
C ILE A 132 -4.50 3.90 5.00
N ILE A 133 -5.46 2.98 4.97
CA ILE A 133 -6.64 3.07 4.10
C ILE A 133 -7.56 4.20 4.51
N LYS A 134 -7.75 4.38 5.81
CA LYS A 134 -8.63 5.42 6.35
C LYS A 134 -7.94 6.76 6.57
N GLY A 135 -6.63 6.82 6.36
CA GLY A 135 -5.86 8.05 6.52
C GLY A 135 -5.71 8.53 7.96
N ILE A 136 -5.76 7.62 8.92
CA ILE A 136 -5.66 7.93 10.35
C ILE A 136 -4.21 8.00 10.80
#